data_e6a2aabf7d438e7b6f2886557a9c8dfb
#
_entry.id   e6a2aabf7d438e7b6f2886557a9c8dfb
#
_cell.length_a   1.000
_cell.length_b   1.000
_cell.length_c   1.000
_cell.angle_alpha   90.00
_cell.angle_beta   90.00
_cell.angle_gamma   90.00
#
_symmetry.space_group_name_H-M   'P 1'
#
loop_
_entity.id
_entity.type
_entity.pdbx_description
1 polymer ?
#
loop_
_entity_poly.entity_id
_entity_poly.type
_entity_poly.pdbx_seq_one_letter_code
_entity_poly.pdbx_strand_id
1 'polypeptide(L)'
;MNAPNNEIKKRTSPFRYGIGMFGTSIPINMFKSFAAIFYVDMLGLDMKKYSLVLLIYTFVDAIDNPVYGFLSDRTRTKWGRRRPWLVIGTPLLVLSFILFFNVPSFISSEKGYLFIYMLLMYILTGTLDSLINANYGALFPELFPDDTQRAKTNAIRQVFQLLAMVISIALTPIITKAIGYQLTALIYGLVAVIVIMYCALGCKENLEYEKTEKPQLIGSLVALIKNPKFWIFGLAGAFYSAAFALISQAIPFYVKYTLNLDSAMTTVMLGVVLFVAVIGIIVWSAIIKKFEVINIWRLGFIIMAVGFIPLYFAKNLPTAIAIASVMGFGIASCLITMDCIGAKIVDDDYARHGIRREGIINSLVGVMNRLNGLFTSLAFYVASAAFGFVSGDEPGNNPGMAAKMLLCVFPFIAMVCASIFSFFLKFNKDGNANEQVSDN
;
A
#
# COMPACT_ATOMS: atom_id res chain seq x y z
N MET A 1 -19.73 22.61 -42.43
CA MET A 1 -18.66 22.06 -41.57
C MET A 1 -19.10 22.31 -40.13
N ASN A 2 -19.75 21.30 -39.53
CA ASN A 2 -20.20 21.38 -38.12
C ASN A 2 -18.99 21.10 -37.20
N ALA A 3 -18.66 22.10 -36.38
CA ALA A 3 -17.70 21.90 -35.30
C ALA A 3 -18.12 20.72 -34.42
N PRO A 4 -17.23 19.83 -34.02
CA PRO A 4 -17.59 18.73 -33.14
C PRO A 4 -18.04 19.32 -31.81
N ASN A 5 -19.25 18.90 -31.40
CA ASN A 5 -19.87 19.21 -30.12
C ASN A 5 -18.90 18.77 -29.00
N ASN A 6 -18.17 19.76 -28.44
CA ASN A 6 -17.33 19.58 -27.26
C ASN A 6 -18.28 19.42 -26.06
N GLU A 7 -18.93 18.26 -25.94
CA GLU A 7 -19.50 17.85 -24.67
C GLU A 7 -18.37 17.87 -23.66
N ILE A 8 -18.40 18.83 -22.75
CA ILE A 8 -17.50 18.91 -21.59
C ILE A 8 -17.68 17.61 -20.83
N LYS A 9 -16.86 16.59 -21.15
CA LYS A 9 -16.84 15.31 -20.43
C LYS A 9 -16.67 15.68 -18.95
N LYS A 10 -17.72 15.51 -18.15
CA LYS A 10 -17.69 15.80 -16.70
C LYS A 10 -16.55 14.98 -16.08
N ARG A 11 -15.42 15.65 -15.81
CA ARG A 11 -14.23 15.02 -15.22
C ARG A 11 -14.53 14.55 -13.79
N THR A 12 -14.01 13.41 -13.41
CA THR A 12 -14.12 12.91 -12.03
C THR A 12 -13.42 13.87 -11.06
N SER A 13 -14.10 14.24 -9.98
CA SER A 13 -13.50 15.08 -8.94
C SER A 13 -12.37 14.35 -8.21
N PRO A 14 -11.19 14.98 -8.02
CA PRO A 14 -10.10 14.43 -7.21
C PRO A 14 -10.52 14.01 -5.80
N PHE A 15 -11.38 14.80 -5.15
CA PHE A 15 -11.92 14.49 -3.83
C PHE A 15 -12.79 13.23 -3.85
N ARG A 16 -13.66 13.10 -4.87
CA ARG A 16 -14.59 11.97 -4.98
C ARG A 16 -13.87 10.64 -5.19
N TYR A 17 -12.78 10.65 -5.94
CA TYR A 17 -11.91 9.49 -6.06
C TYR A 17 -11.08 9.28 -4.80
N GLY A 18 -10.44 10.33 -4.29
CA GLY A 18 -9.51 10.25 -3.17
C GLY A 18 -10.14 9.72 -1.88
N ILE A 19 -11.40 10.09 -1.57
CA ILE A 19 -12.11 9.58 -0.40
C ILE A 19 -12.35 8.06 -0.46
N GLY A 20 -12.36 7.45 -1.65
CA GLY A 20 -12.46 6.00 -1.80
C GLY A 20 -11.39 5.26 -1.02
N MET A 21 -10.18 5.83 -0.89
CA MET A 21 -9.08 5.27 -0.11
C MET A 21 -9.42 5.14 1.38
N PHE A 22 -10.21 6.06 1.93
CA PHE A 22 -10.69 5.95 3.31
C PHE A 22 -11.59 4.72 3.49
N GLY A 23 -12.55 4.53 2.56
CA GLY A 23 -13.46 3.40 2.61
C GLY A 23 -12.77 2.04 2.43
N THR A 24 -11.79 1.93 1.53
CA THR A 24 -11.05 0.68 1.32
C THR A 24 -10.09 0.37 2.47
N SER A 25 -9.53 1.39 3.13
CA SER A 25 -8.50 1.22 4.16
C SER A 25 -9.06 0.87 5.54
N ILE A 26 -10.22 1.40 5.93
CA ILE A 26 -10.77 1.19 7.29
C ILE A 26 -10.99 -0.29 7.61
N PRO A 27 -11.78 -1.06 6.85
CA PRO A 27 -12.04 -2.45 7.20
C PRO A 27 -10.78 -3.30 7.16
N ILE A 28 -9.91 -3.08 6.17
CA ILE A 28 -8.75 -3.93 5.98
C ILE A 28 -7.65 -3.69 7.02
N ASN A 29 -7.47 -2.44 7.49
CA ASN A 29 -6.54 -2.16 8.56
C ASN A 29 -7.01 -2.80 9.88
N MET A 30 -8.30 -2.70 10.23
CA MET A 30 -8.86 -3.40 11.38
C MET A 30 -8.69 -4.92 11.23
N PHE A 31 -9.04 -5.48 10.08
CA PHE A 31 -8.91 -6.89 9.76
C PHE A 31 -7.48 -7.41 9.98
N LYS A 32 -6.48 -6.76 9.36
CA LYS A 32 -5.07 -7.18 9.46
C LYS A 32 -4.48 -6.98 10.85
N SER A 33 -4.85 -5.90 11.55
CA SER A 33 -4.25 -5.56 12.84
C SER A 33 -4.85 -6.31 14.02
N PHE A 34 -6.14 -6.67 13.95
CA PHE A 34 -6.84 -7.23 15.11
C PHE A 34 -7.28 -8.69 14.95
N ALA A 35 -6.99 -9.32 13.80
CA ALA A 35 -7.30 -10.73 13.58
C ALA A 35 -6.66 -11.65 14.62
N ALA A 36 -5.38 -11.45 14.97
CA ALA A 36 -4.68 -12.24 15.97
C ALA A 36 -5.33 -12.09 17.35
N ILE A 37 -5.55 -10.85 17.80
CA ILE A 37 -6.16 -10.58 19.10
C ILE A 37 -7.56 -11.21 19.17
N PHE A 38 -8.37 -11.05 18.12
CA PHE A 38 -9.73 -11.58 18.12
C PHE A 38 -9.77 -13.11 18.10
N TYR A 39 -9.03 -13.77 17.20
CA TYR A 39 -9.10 -15.23 17.06
C TYR A 39 -8.24 -15.99 18.08
N VAL A 40 -7.05 -15.48 18.40
CA VAL A 40 -6.13 -16.19 19.32
C VAL A 40 -6.47 -15.84 20.77
N ASP A 41 -6.46 -14.55 21.13
CA ASP A 41 -6.60 -14.15 22.51
C ASP A 41 -8.05 -14.24 23.02
N MET A 42 -9.05 -13.86 22.19
CA MET A 42 -10.44 -13.84 22.63
C MET A 42 -11.18 -15.16 22.35
N LEU A 43 -10.98 -15.79 21.18
CA LEU A 43 -11.67 -17.04 20.80
C LEU A 43 -10.84 -18.30 21.11
N GLY A 44 -9.57 -18.17 21.55
CA GLY A 44 -8.72 -19.25 21.97
C GLY A 44 -8.25 -20.17 20.84
N LEU A 45 -8.13 -19.66 19.61
CA LEU A 45 -7.52 -20.40 18.51
C LEU A 45 -6.02 -20.56 18.75
N ASP A 46 -5.49 -21.75 18.51
CA ASP A 46 -4.06 -22.02 18.63
C ASP A 46 -3.25 -21.13 17.67
N MET A 47 -2.14 -20.54 18.17
CA MET A 47 -1.29 -19.64 17.39
C MET A 47 -0.67 -20.32 16.17
N LYS A 48 -0.38 -21.63 16.24
CA LYS A 48 0.13 -22.38 15.09
C LYS A 48 -0.92 -22.48 13.98
N LYS A 49 -2.19 -22.69 14.36
CA LYS A 49 -3.31 -22.72 13.40
C LYS A 49 -3.54 -21.34 12.79
N TYR A 50 -3.44 -20.28 13.59
CA TYR A 50 -3.48 -18.90 13.10
C TYR A 50 -2.37 -18.64 12.07
N SER A 51 -1.13 -19.00 12.41
CA SER A 51 0.02 -18.82 11.51
C SER A 51 -0.13 -19.62 10.22
N LEU A 52 -0.73 -20.82 10.29
CA LEU A 52 -1.02 -21.63 9.10
C LEU A 52 -2.04 -20.94 8.19
N VAL A 53 -3.08 -20.29 8.73
CA VAL A 53 -4.03 -19.49 7.94
C VAL A 53 -3.31 -18.37 7.19
N LEU A 54 -2.42 -17.64 7.87
CA LEU A 54 -1.65 -16.55 7.23
C LEU A 54 -0.73 -17.08 6.13
N LEU A 55 -0.09 -18.23 6.36
CA LEU A 55 0.77 -18.87 5.36
C LEU A 55 -0.02 -19.27 4.13
N ILE A 56 -1.16 -19.95 4.29
CA ILE A 56 -2.03 -20.35 3.17
C ILE A 56 -2.51 -19.11 2.42
N TYR A 57 -2.97 -18.09 3.14
CA TYR A 57 -3.43 -16.85 2.52
C TYR A 57 -2.33 -16.15 1.71
N THR A 58 -1.08 -16.19 2.16
CA THR A 58 0.04 -15.58 1.41
C THR A 58 0.18 -16.18 0.01
N PHE A 59 -0.02 -17.49 -0.15
CA PHE A 59 -0.02 -18.13 -1.48
C PHE A 59 -1.25 -17.73 -2.31
N VAL A 60 -2.42 -17.68 -1.70
CA VAL A 60 -3.64 -17.22 -2.38
C VAL A 60 -3.49 -15.78 -2.87
N ASP A 61 -3.04 -14.89 -1.99
CA ASP A 61 -2.84 -13.47 -2.26
C ASP A 61 -1.76 -13.18 -3.34
N ALA A 62 -0.77 -14.08 -3.49
CA ALA A 62 0.21 -14.00 -4.57
C ALA A 62 -0.41 -14.29 -5.95
N ILE A 63 -1.45 -15.13 -5.99
CA ILE A 63 -2.11 -15.54 -7.23
C ILE A 63 -3.29 -14.63 -7.57
N ASP A 64 -4.09 -14.23 -6.58
CA ASP A 64 -5.35 -13.53 -6.80
C ASP A 64 -5.17 -12.13 -7.41
N ASN A 65 -4.14 -11.40 -7.00
CA ASN A 65 -3.88 -10.04 -7.50
C ASN A 65 -3.64 -9.98 -9.02
N PRO A 66 -2.73 -10.77 -9.62
CA PRO A 66 -2.58 -10.84 -11.07
C PRO A 66 -3.86 -11.28 -11.79
N VAL A 67 -4.59 -12.23 -11.21
CA VAL A 67 -5.85 -12.74 -11.78
C VAL A 67 -6.91 -11.63 -11.83
N TYR A 68 -7.11 -10.90 -10.73
CA TYR A 68 -8.10 -9.80 -10.72
C TYR A 68 -7.69 -8.62 -11.59
N GLY A 69 -6.41 -8.28 -11.65
CA GLY A 69 -5.90 -7.31 -12.60
C GLY A 69 -6.26 -7.68 -14.04
N PHE A 70 -5.99 -8.93 -14.41
CA PHE A 70 -6.28 -9.44 -15.75
C PHE A 70 -7.79 -9.51 -16.05
N LEU A 71 -8.60 -10.05 -15.13
CA LEU A 71 -10.05 -10.16 -15.31
C LEU A 71 -10.68 -8.78 -15.51
N SER A 72 -10.26 -7.81 -14.71
CA SER A 72 -10.79 -6.46 -14.79
C SER A 72 -10.35 -5.74 -16.08
N ASP A 73 -9.12 -5.98 -16.56
CA ASP A 73 -8.65 -5.42 -17.83
C ASP A 73 -9.44 -5.97 -19.04
N ARG A 74 -10.00 -7.17 -18.95
CA ARG A 74 -10.84 -7.79 -20.01
C ARG A 74 -12.34 -7.49 -19.88
N THR A 75 -12.76 -6.96 -18.75
CA THR A 75 -14.17 -6.63 -18.52
C THR A 75 -14.61 -5.49 -19.42
N ARG A 76 -15.79 -5.62 -19.99
CA ARG A 76 -16.45 -4.61 -20.84
C ARG A 76 -17.92 -4.52 -20.45
N THR A 77 -18.30 -3.41 -19.84
CA THR A 77 -19.70 -3.17 -19.45
C THR A 77 -20.10 -1.73 -19.73
N LYS A 78 -21.40 -1.46 -19.80
CA LYS A 78 -21.94 -0.10 -19.96
C LYS A 78 -21.52 0.87 -18.83
N TRP A 79 -21.03 0.35 -17.71
CA TRP A 79 -20.57 1.12 -16.56
C TRP A 79 -19.04 1.34 -16.56
N GLY A 80 -18.35 0.78 -17.55
CA GLY A 80 -16.88 0.76 -17.63
C GLY A 80 -16.30 -0.61 -17.30
N ARG A 81 -14.95 -0.65 -17.15
CA ARG A 81 -14.19 -1.87 -16.89
C ARG A 81 -14.03 -2.18 -15.40
N ARG A 82 -13.86 -1.14 -14.58
CA ARG A 82 -13.45 -1.24 -13.16
C ARG A 82 -14.64 -1.04 -12.20
N ARG A 83 -15.55 -0.12 -12.53
CA ARG A 83 -16.68 0.22 -11.68
C ARG A 83 -17.57 -0.97 -11.32
N PRO A 84 -17.91 -1.90 -12.23
CA PRO A 84 -18.70 -3.08 -11.86
C PRO A 84 -18.06 -3.91 -10.74
N TRP A 85 -16.75 -4.06 -10.77
CA TRP A 85 -16.01 -4.80 -9.74
C TRP A 85 -16.04 -4.11 -8.38
N LEU A 86 -15.96 -2.78 -8.36
CA LEU A 86 -16.11 -1.99 -7.13
C LEU A 86 -17.54 -2.06 -6.59
N VAL A 87 -18.55 -1.93 -7.46
CA VAL A 87 -19.96 -1.92 -7.04
C VAL A 87 -20.42 -3.28 -6.51
N ILE A 88 -20.02 -4.38 -7.16
CA ILE A 88 -20.38 -5.74 -6.75
C ILE A 88 -19.48 -6.23 -5.62
N GLY A 89 -18.17 -5.98 -5.72
CA GLY A 89 -17.19 -6.46 -4.75
C GLY A 89 -17.30 -5.80 -3.38
N THR A 90 -17.70 -4.52 -3.31
CA THR A 90 -17.77 -3.80 -2.02
C THR A 90 -18.77 -4.41 -1.02
N PRO A 91 -20.04 -4.71 -1.39
CA PRO A 91 -20.96 -5.38 -0.47
C PRO A 91 -20.43 -6.75 -0.02
N LEU A 92 -19.82 -7.50 -0.92
CA LEU A 92 -19.25 -8.81 -0.61
C LEU A 92 -18.06 -8.69 0.35
N LEU A 93 -17.15 -7.74 0.12
CA LEU A 93 -16.04 -7.44 1.01
C LEU A 93 -16.53 -7.09 2.41
N VAL A 94 -17.50 -6.19 2.49
CA VAL A 94 -18.01 -5.73 3.79
C VAL A 94 -18.79 -6.85 4.50
N LEU A 95 -19.56 -7.65 3.78
CA LEU A 95 -20.22 -8.81 4.36
C LEU A 95 -19.20 -9.82 4.93
N SER A 96 -18.17 -10.18 4.16
CA SER A 96 -17.13 -11.09 4.63
C SER A 96 -16.36 -10.53 5.83
N PHE A 97 -16.06 -9.23 5.83
CA PHE A 97 -15.41 -8.54 6.95
C PHE A 97 -16.29 -8.54 8.22
N ILE A 98 -17.60 -8.27 8.10
CA ILE A 98 -18.53 -8.35 9.22
C ILE A 98 -18.61 -9.79 9.75
N LEU A 99 -18.76 -10.76 8.88
CA LEU A 99 -18.80 -12.18 9.26
C LEU A 99 -17.50 -12.62 9.92
N PHE A 100 -16.34 -12.13 9.48
CA PHE A 100 -15.05 -12.44 10.09
C PHE A 100 -15.00 -12.09 11.59
N PHE A 101 -15.60 -10.97 12.03
CA PHE A 101 -15.67 -10.58 13.42
C PHE A 101 -16.99 -10.99 14.12
N ASN A 102 -17.92 -11.61 13.42
CA ASN A 102 -19.19 -12.13 13.95
C ASN A 102 -19.23 -13.66 13.83
N VAL A 103 -18.37 -14.34 14.59
CA VAL A 103 -18.31 -15.79 14.59
C VAL A 103 -19.52 -16.37 15.31
N PRO A 104 -20.33 -17.24 14.67
CA PRO A 104 -21.45 -17.91 15.33
C PRO A 104 -20.99 -18.73 16.54
N SER A 105 -21.78 -18.75 17.62
CA SER A 105 -21.42 -19.41 18.88
C SER A 105 -21.16 -20.92 18.72
N PHE A 106 -21.89 -21.62 17.85
CA PHE A 106 -21.69 -23.04 17.59
C PHE A 106 -20.35 -23.33 16.87
N ILE A 107 -19.78 -22.35 16.16
CA ILE A 107 -18.45 -22.45 15.52
C ILE A 107 -17.35 -22.13 16.52
N SER A 108 -17.54 -21.11 17.35
CA SER A 108 -16.53 -20.67 18.32
C SER A 108 -16.34 -21.68 19.46
N SER A 109 -17.33 -22.51 19.76
CA SER A 109 -17.23 -23.54 20.79
C SER A 109 -16.32 -24.71 20.41
N GLU A 110 -16.12 -24.98 19.10
CA GLU A 110 -15.26 -26.07 18.63
C GLU A 110 -14.04 -25.54 17.86
N LYS A 111 -12.84 -25.79 18.40
CA LYS A 111 -11.59 -25.28 17.84
C LYS A 111 -11.28 -25.76 16.41
N GLY A 112 -11.86 -26.89 15.98
CA GLY A 112 -11.74 -27.41 14.61
C GLY A 112 -12.54 -26.58 13.62
N TYR A 113 -13.80 -26.31 13.95
CA TYR A 113 -14.68 -25.48 13.12
C TYR A 113 -14.22 -24.02 13.11
N LEU A 114 -13.74 -23.51 14.24
CA LEU A 114 -13.17 -22.17 14.33
C LEU A 114 -11.99 -21.95 13.37
N PHE A 115 -11.09 -22.93 13.27
CA PHE A 115 -9.97 -22.87 12.33
C PHE A 115 -10.44 -22.82 10.87
N ILE A 116 -11.36 -23.71 10.49
CA ILE A 116 -11.89 -23.74 9.11
C ILE A 116 -12.64 -22.45 8.79
N TYR A 117 -13.45 -21.98 9.71
CA TYR A 117 -14.19 -20.71 9.54
C TYR A 117 -13.24 -19.54 9.37
N MET A 118 -12.22 -19.42 10.24
CA MET A 118 -11.21 -18.39 10.12
C MET A 118 -10.49 -18.45 8.77
N LEU A 119 -10.07 -19.66 8.35
CA LEU A 119 -9.38 -19.85 7.07
C LEU A 119 -10.23 -19.37 5.90
N LEU A 120 -11.50 -19.79 5.84
CA LEU A 120 -12.41 -19.42 4.76
C LEU A 120 -12.70 -17.92 4.76
N MET A 121 -13.01 -17.33 5.92
CA MET A 121 -13.33 -15.90 6.01
C MET A 121 -12.08 -15.04 5.79
N TYR A 122 -10.90 -15.49 6.22
CA TYR A 122 -9.65 -14.78 5.99
C TYR A 122 -9.29 -14.73 4.49
N ILE A 123 -9.39 -15.87 3.80
CA ILE A 123 -9.18 -15.96 2.36
C ILE A 123 -10.22 -15.11 1.63
N LEU A 124 -11.50 -15.25 1.96
CA LEU A 124 -12.59 -14.52 1.28
C LEU A 124 -12.43 -13.01 1.44
N THR A 125 -12.20 -12.53 2.67
CA THR A 125 -12.03 -11.09 2.93
C THR A 125 -10.78 -10.54 2.25
N GLY A 126 -9.66 -11.26 2.33
CA GLY A 126 -8.40 -10.84 1.72
C GLY A 126 -8.47 -10.83 0.19
N THR A 127 -9.06 -11.85 -0.42
CA THR A 127 -9.29 -11.94 -1.87
C THR A 127 -10.19 -10.82 -2.39
N LEU A 128 -11.28 -10.49 -1.65
CA LEU A 128 -12.16 -9.38 -2.00
C LEU A 128 -11.48 -8.02 -1.80
N ASP A 129 -10.61 -7.87 -0.79
CA ASP A 129 -9.75 -6.70 -0.63
C ASP A 129 -8.83 -6.52 -1.84
N SER A 130 -8.15 -7.59 -2.27
CA SER A 130 -7.30 -7.59 -3.45
C SER A 130 -8.09 -7.19 -4.71
N LEU A 131 -9.30 -7.71 -4.88
CA LEU A 131 -10.21 -7.35 -5.98
C LEU A 131 -10.54 -5.85 -6.00
N ILE A 132 -10.92 -5.29 -4.84
CA ILE A 132 -11.28 -3.88 -4.71
C ILE A 132 -10.06 -2.99 -4.94
N ASN A 133 -8.94 -3.29 -4.31
CA ASN A 133 -7.73 -2.47 -4.41
C ASN A 133 -7.12 -2.51 -5.82
N ALA A 134 -7.10 -3.66 -6.50
CA ALA A 134 -6.63 -3.77 -7.88
C ALA A 134 -7.45 -2.87 -8.82
N ASN A 135 -8.79 -2.89 -8.70
CA ASN A 135 -9.67 -2.09 -9.53
C ASN A 135 -9.64 -0.59 -9.17
N TYR A 136 -9.60 -0.25 -7.89
CA TYR A 136 -9.48 1.12 -7.42
C TYR A 136 -8.15 1.74 -7.85
N GLY A 137 -7.04 1.02 -7.70
CA GLY A 137 -5.72 1.48 -8.16
C GLY A 137 -5.64 1.68 -9.67
N ALA A 138 -6.23 0.77 -10.45
CA ALA A 138 -6.23 0.85 -11.90
C ALA A 138 -7.08 2.00 -12.47
N LEU A 139 -8.08 2.49 -11.72
CA LEU A 139 -8.83 3.70 -12.09
C LEU A 139 -7.98 4.98 -12.05
N PHE A 140 -6.95 5.04 -11.24
CA PHE A 140 -6.18 6.27 -11.01
C PHE A 140 -5.54 6.84 -12.27
N PRO A 141 -4.72 6.09 -13.02
CA PRO A 141 -4.12 6.59 -14.27
C PRO A 141 -5.16 6.88 -15.37
N GLU A 142 -6.28 6.15 -15.37
CA GLU A 142 -7.34 6.32 -16.36
C GLU A 142 -8.16 7.60 -16.16
N LEU A 143 -8.48 7.94 -14.89
CA LEU A 143 -9.30 9.09 -14.54
C LEU A 143 -8.51 10.40 -14.57
N PHE A 144 -7.21 10.37 -14.34
CA PHE A 144 -6.36 11.54 -14.19
C PHE A 144 -5.13 11.44 -15.11
N PRO A 145 -5.25 11.85 -16.40
CA PRO A 145 -4.15 11.79 -17.36
C PRO A 145 -3.06 12.84 -17.10
N ASP A 146 -3.39 13.97 -16.48
CA ASP A 146 -2.47 15.06 -16.21
C ASP A 146 -1.69 14.87 -14.89
N ASP A 147 -0.37 15.07 -14.92
CA ASP A 147 0.52 14.88 -13.77
C ASP A 147 0.16 15.75 -12.56
N THR A 148 -0.26 17.00 -12.79
CA THR A 148 -0.65 17.91 -11.72
C THR A 148 -1.95 17.45 -11.05
N GLN A 149 -2.91 16.96 -11.84
CA GLN A 149 -4.15 16.40 -11.31
C GLN A 149 -3.88 15.07 -10.58
N ARG A 150 -2.98 14.22 -11.09
CA ARG A 150 -2.53 12.99 -10.42
C ARG A 150 -1.94 13.30 -9.06
N ALA A 151 -0.98 14.23 -8.99
CA ALA A 151 -0.35 14.62 -7.75
C ALA A 151 -1.35 15.14 -6.72
N LYS A 152 -2.26 16.04 -7.14
CA LYS A 152 -3.33 16.57 -6.28
C LYS A 152 -4.26 15.48 -5.79
N THR A 153 -4.69 14.60 -6.68
CA THR A 153 -5.60 13.49 -6.33
C THR A 153 -4.94 12.50 -5.41
N ASN A 154 -3.67 12.16 -5.67
CA ASN A 154 -2.93 11.24 -4.82
C ASN A 154 -2.66 11.83 -3.43
N ALA A 155 -2.37 13.13 -3.32
CA ALA A 155 -2.27 13.80 -2.02
C ALA A 155 -3.55 13.63 -1.19
N ILE A 156 -4.70 13.84 -1.80
CA ILE A 156 -6.01 13.65 -1.15
C ILE A 156 -6.19 12.18 -0.72
N ARG A 157 -5.85 11.22 -1.59
CA ARG A 157 -5.88 9.78 -1.28
C ARG A 157 -5.05 9.45 -0.05
N GLN A 158 -3.80 9.92 -0.02
CA GLN A 158 -2.88 9.63 1.07
C GLN A 158 -3.33 10.22 2.40
N VAL A 159 -3.89 11.43 2.40
CA VAL A 159 -4.50 12.02 3.61
C VAL A 159 -5.64 11.13 4.11
N PHE A 160 -6.55 10.70 3.24
CA PHE A 160 -7.64 9.81 3.62
C PHE A 160 -7.15 8.43 4.08
N GLN A 161 -6.09 7.90 3.50
CA GLN A 161 -5.47 6.65 3.94
C GLN A 161 -4.91 6.76 5.35
N LEU A 162 -4.18 7.85 5.65
CA LEU A 162 -3.64 8.09 6.99
C LEU A 162 -4.76 8.30 8.03
N LEU A 163 -5.81 9.05 7.69
CA LEU A 163 -6.97 9.19 8.56
C LEU A 163 -7.65 7.85 8.84
N ALA A 164 -7.84 7.03 7.80
CA ALA A 164 -8.38 5.69 7.96
C ALA A 164 -7.49 4.81 8.86
N MET A 165 -6.17 4.89 8.70
CA MET A 165 -5.21 4.15 9.52
C MET A 165 -5.28 4.57 11.00
N VAL A 166 -5.35 5.87 11.28
CA VAL A 166 -5.52 6.37 12.66
C VAL A 166 -6.80 5.84 13.28
N ILE A 167 -7.92 5.91 12.57
CA ILE A 167 -9.21 5.44 13.08
C ILE A 167 -9.19 3.92 13.28
N SER A 168 -8.73 3.17 12.27
CA SER A 168 -8.83 1.71 12.26
C SER A 168 -7.76 0.99 13.08
N ILE A 169 -6.67 1.65 13.46
CA ILE A 169 -5.60 1.05 14.28
C ILE A 169 -5.56 1.70 15.67
N ALA A 170 -5.48 3.03 15.74
CA ALA A 170 -5.31 3.71 17.02
C ALA A 170 -6.61 3.81 17.83
N LEU A 171 -7.78 4.06 17.20
CA LEU A 171 -9.04 4.20 17.91
C LEU A 171 -9.77 2.87 18.11
N THR A 172 -9.52 1.85 17.30
CA THR A 172 -10.21 0.55 17.39
C THR A 172 -10.15 -0.07 18.79
N PRO A 173 -9.02 -0.11 19.53
CA PRO A 173 -9.01 -0.68 20.87
C PRO A 173 -9.96 0.03 21.85
N ILE A 174 -10.09 1.33 21.73
CA ILE A 174 -11.00 2.14 22.57
C ILE A 174 -12.46 1.83 22.20
N ILE A 175 -12.75 1.78 20.90
CA ILE A 175 -14.10 1.52 20.39
C ILE A 175 -14.51 0.09 20.72
N THR A 176 -13.66 -0.90 20.48
CA THR A 176 -13.97 -2.31 20.73
C THR A 176 -14.13 -2.62 22.23
N LYS A 177 -13.44 -1.88 23.10
CA LYS A 177 -13.65 -1.97 24.55
C LYS A 177 -15.04 -1.46 24.95
N ALA A 178 -15.56 -0.46 24.25
CA ALA A 178 -16.87 0.14 24.55
C ALA A 178 -18.05 -0.66 23.96
N ILE A 179 -17.94 -1.13 22.71
CA ILE A 179 -19.07 -1.71 21.97
C ILE A 179 -18.79 -3.11 21.38
N GLY A 180 -17.60 -3.67 21.61
CA GLY A 180 -17.21 -4.99 21.08
C GLY A 180 -16.75 -4.96 19.63
N TYR A 181 -16.08 -6.06 19.22
CA TYR A 181 -15.56 -6.21 17.85
C TYR A 181 -16.67 -6.30 16.80
N GLN A 182 -17.78 -6.98 17.14
CA GLN A 182 -18.90 -7.25 16.24
C GLN A 182 -19.56 -5.95 15.76
N LEU A 183 -19.91 -5.08 16.69
CA LEU A 183 -20.56 -3.81 16.38
C LEU A 183 -19.58 -2.82 15.73
N THR A 184 -18.31 -2.84 16.14
CA THR A 184 -17.25 -2.05 15.51
C THR A 184 -17.08 -2.44 14.03
N ALA A 185 -17.03 -3.75 13.73
CA ALA A 185 -16.93 -4.24 12.36
C ALA A 185 -18.16 -3.85 11.51
N LEU A 186 -19.36 -3.88 12.10
CA LEU A 186 -20.57 -3.43 11.42
C LEU A 186 -20.51 -1.94 11.07
N ILE A 187 -20.11 -1.09 12.01
CA ILE A 187 -19.99 0.37 11.79
C ILE A 187 -18.93 0.67 10.74
N TYR A 188 -17.73 0.07 10.84
CA TYR A 188 -16.67 0.28 9.87
C TYR A 188 -17.06 -0.24 8.48
N GLY A 189 -17.74 -1.37 8.42
CA GLY A 189 -18.27 -1.94 7.18
C GLY A 189 -19.30 -1.03 6.51
N LEU A 190 -20.26 -0.48 7.26
CA LEU A 190 -21.26 0.46 6.74
C LEU A 190 -20.60 1.74 6.20
N VAL A 191 -19.64 2.30 6.94
CA VAL A 191 -18.86 3.47 6.47
C VAL A 191 -18.13 3.13 5.18
N ALA A 192 -17.49 1.95 5.08
CA ALA A 192 -16.79 1.51 3.90
C ALA A 192 -17.74 1.38 2.68
N VAL A 193 -18.91 0.74 2.84
CA VAL A 193 -19.90 0.64 1.74
C VAL A 193 -20.30 2.02 1.24
N ILE A 194 -20.69 2.93 2.13
CA ILE A 194 -21.14 4.27 1.76
C ILE A 194 -20.06 5.01 0.97
N VAL A 195 -18.82 4.99 1.48
CA VAL A 195 -17.70 5.74 0.90
C VAL A 195 -17.23 5.14 -0.41
N ILE A 196 -17.07 3.81 -0.48
CA ILE A 196 -16.63 3.16 -1.73
C ILE A 196 -17.72 3.28 -2.81
N MET A 197 -19.00 3.14 -2.45
CA MET A 197 -20.10 3.33 -3.39
C MET A 197 -20.18 4.78 -3.88
N TYR A 198 -20.01 5.76 -3.00
CA TYR A 198 -19.93 7.17 -3.38
C TYR A 198 -18.80 7.41 -4.40
N CYS A 199 -17.63 6.81 -4.19
CA CYS A 199 -16.52 6.85 -5.12
C CYS A 199 -16.89 6.15 -6.44
N ALA A 200 -17.26 4.87 -6.40
CA ALA A 200 -17.50 4.04 -7.58
C ALA A 200 -18.61 4.57 -8.49
N LEU A 201 -19.73 5.03 -7.92
CA LEU A 201 -20.84 5.60 -8.69
C LEU A 201 -20.52 6.97 -9.30
N GLY A 202 -19.55 7.69 -8.73
CA GLY A 202 -19.18 9.02 -9.21
C GLY A 202 -17.99 9.08 -10.13
N CYS A 203 -17.16 8.06 -10.16
CA CYS A 203 -16.06 7.96 -11.10
C CYS A 203 -16.62 7.66 -12.49
N LYS A 204 -16.18 8.41 -13.50
CA LYS A 204 -16.59 8.22 -14.90
C LYS A 204 -15.41 7.72 -15.70
N GLU A 205 -15.40 6.43 -16.01
CA GLU A 205 -14.41 5.83 -16.89
C GLU A 205 -14.54 6.34 -18.33
N ASN A 206 -13.43 6.37 -19.05
CA ASN A 206 -13.43 6.72 -20.45
C ASN A 206 -13.74 5.48 -21.30
N LEU A 207 -14.97 5.42 -21.85
CA LEU A 207 -15.43 4.29 -22.67
C LEU A 207 -14.65 4.14 -24.00
N GLU A 208 -13.87 5.15 -24.41
CA GLU A 208 -13.00 5.01 -25.59
C GLU A 208 -11.94 3.92 -25.40
N TYR A 209 -11.50 3.69 -24.18
CA TYR A 209 -10.56 2.59 -23.86
C TYR A 209 -11.18 1.20 -23.96
N GLU A 210 -12.51 1.09 -24.03
CA GLU A 210 -13.19 -0.17 -24.29
C GLU A 210 -12.96 -0.71 -25.71
N LYS A 211 -12.65 0.18 -26.66
CA LYS A 211 -12.39 -0.13 -28.06
C LYS A 211 -10.99 -0.72 -28.29
N THR A 212 -10.10 -0.64 -27.30
CA THR A 212 -8.76 -1.22 -27.40
C THR A 212 -8.83 -2.75 -27.33
N GLU A 213 -7.85 -3.42 -27.94
CA GLU A 213 -7.75 -4.88 -27.87
C GLU A 213 -7.71 -5.39 -26.42
N LYS A 214 -8.33 -6.57 -26.22
CA LYS A 214 -8.33 -7.20 -24.89
C LYS A 214 -6.94 -7.77 -24.60
N PRO A 215 -6.32 -7.44 -23.46
CA PRO A 215 -5.03 -7.97 -23.12
C PRO A 215 -5.07 -9.49 -22.98
N GLN A 216 -4.04 -10.16 -23.53
CA GLN A 216 -3.79 -11.57 -23.28
C GLN A 216 -2.84 -11.69 -22.09
N LEU A 217 -3.15 -12.56 -21.12
CA LEU A 217 -2.38 -12.66 -19.87
C LEU A 217 -0.90 -12.95 -20.14
N ILE A 218 -0.62 -14.03 -20.86
CA ILE A 218 0.77 -14.46 -21.14
C ILE A 218 1.53 -13.40 -21.95
N GLY A 219 0.91 -12.88 -23.02
CA GLY A 219 1.52 -11.83 -23.84
C GLY A 219 1.80 -10.55 -23.04
N SER A 220 0.89 -10.17 -22.14
CA SER A 220 1.06 -9.01 -21.26
C SER A 220 2.19 -9.23 -20.24
N LEU A 221 2.26 -10.41 -19.62
CA LEU A 221 3.33 -10.74 -18.68
C LEU A 221 4.69 -10.71 -19.35
N VAL A 222 4.82 -11.34 -20.54
CA VAL A 222 6.08 -11.36 -21.30
C VAL A 222 6.52 -9.94 -21.70
N ALA A 223 5.58 -9.10 -22.17
CA ALA A 223 5.91 -7.73 -22.53
C ALA A 223 6.36 -6.89 -21.31
N LEU A 224 5.75 -7.08 -20.15
CA LEU A 224 6.14 -6.38 -18.91
C LEU A 224 7.49 -6.86 -18.38
N ILE A 225 7.76 -8.18 -18.42
CA ILE A 225 9.05 -8.75 -18.04
C ILE A 225 10.18 -8.20 -18.91
N LYS A 226 9.93 -7.92 -20.18
CA LYS A 226 10.89 -7.30 -21.10
C LYS A 226 11.03 -5.78 -20.93
N ASN A 227 10.15 -5.13 -20.18
CA ASN A 227 10.17 -3.68 -19.99
C ASN A 227 11.13 -3.28 -18.85
N PRO A 228 12.30 -2.69 -19.11
CA PRO A 228 13.24 -2.32 -18.06
C PRO A 228 12.69 -1.25 -17.12
N LYS A 229 11.86 -0.32 -17.61
CA LYS A 229 11.25 0.71 -16.77
C LYS A 229 10.32 0.11 -15.71
N PHE A 230 9.60 -0.98 -16.05
CA PHE A 230 8.77 -1.71 -15.10
C PHE A 230 9.60 -2.31 -13.96
N TRP A 231 10.72 -2.96 -14.26
CA TRP A 231 11.61 -3.54 -13.25
C TRP A 231 12.27 -2.49 -12.38
N ILE A 232 12.77 -1.39 -12.97
CA ILE A 232 13.40 -0.30 -12.24
C ILE A 232 12.43 0.30 -11.22
N PHE A 233 11.19 0.59 -11.66
CA PHE A 233 10.15 1.13 -10.78
C PHE A 233 9.74 0.13 -9.71
N GLY A 234 9.49 -1.12 -10.08
CA GLY A 234 9.08 -2.17 -9.15
C GLY A 234 10.14 -2.49 -8.11
N LEU A 235 11.44 -2.57 -8.49
CA LEU A 235 12.53 -2.79 -7.54
C LEU A 235 12.74 -1.59 -6.61
N ALA A 236 12.72 -0.36 -7.13
CA ALA A 236 12.78 0.82 -6.28
C ALA A 236 11.64 0.86 -5.26
N GLY A 237 10.41 0.50 -5.70
CA GLY A 237 9.24 0.37 -4.85
C GLY A 237 9.36 -0.74 -3.81
N ALA A 238 9.90 -1.90 -4.18
CA ALA A 238 10.12 -3.02 -3.27
C ALA A 238 11.12 -2.67 -2.17
N PHE A 239 12.23 -2.02 -2.51
CA PHE A 239 13.21 -1.54 -1.50
C PHE A 239 12.65 -0.46 -0.60
N TYR A 240 11.86 0.49 -1.14
CA TYR A 240 11.15 1.48 -0.32
C TYR A 240 10.16 0.80 0.64
N SER A 241 9.37 -0.15 0.14
CA SER A 241 8.42 -0.91 0.94
C SER A 241 9.12 -1.70 2.05
N ALA A 242 10.29 -2.29 1.76
CA ALA A 242 11.11 -2.99 2.73
C ALA A 242 11.65 -2.06 3.83
N ALA A 243 12.16 -0.88 3.45
CA ALA A 243 12.61 0.12 4.42
C ALA A 243 11.47 0.58 5.32
N PHE A 244 10.30 0.87 4.74
CA PHE A 244 9.12 1.29 5.49
C PHE A 244 8.62 0.21 6.47
N ALA A 245 8.59 -1.06 6.03
CA ALA A 245 8.23 -2.19 6.88
C ALA A 245 9.21 -2.36 8.05
N LEU A 246 10.52 -2.25 7.79
CA LEU A 246 11.54 -2.30 8.84
C LEU A 246 11.41 -1.14 9.84
N ILE A 247 11.21 0.09 9.37
CA ILE A 247 10.97 1.24 10.24
C ILE A 247 9.82 0.96 11.19
N SER A 248 8.68 0.52 10.65
CA SER A 248 7.47 0.26 11.43
C SER A 248 7.69 -0.83 12.49
N GLN A 249 8.46 -1.88 12.17
CA GLN A 249 8.71 -3.00 13.07
C GLN A 249 9.86 -2.76 14.05
N ALA A 250 10.88 -1.97 13.66
CA ALA A 250 12.07 -1.78 14.46
C ALA A 250 12.00 -0.59 15.45
N ILE A 251 11.09 0.37 15.24
CA ILE A 251 10.93 1.52 16.16
C ILE A 251 10.67 1.09 17.61
N PRO A 252 9.78 0.10 17.91
CA PRO A 252 9.59 -0.35 19.29
C PRO A 252 10.87 -0.88 19.94
N PHE A 253 11.67 -1.65 19.19
CA PHE A 253 12.94 -2.19 19.67
C PHE A 253 13.98 -1.09 19.90
N TYR A 254 14.04 -0.11 19.01
CA TYR A 254 14.93 1.04 19.13
C TYR A 254 14.61 1.90 20.37
N VAL A 255 13.32 2.18 20.59
CA VAL A 255 12.87 2.93 21.77
C VAL A 255 13.19 2.16 23.06
N LYS A 256 12.88 0.85 23.10
CA LYS A 256 13.09 0.01 24.28
C LYS A 256 14.57 -0.25 24.57
N TYR A 257 15.35 -0.68 23.57
CA TYR A 257 16.71 -1.20 23.79
C TYR A 257 17.83 -0.22 23.48
N THR A 258 17.57 0.83 22.67
CA THR A 258 18.57 1.85 22.37
C THR A 258 18.40 3.12 23.19
N LEU A 259 17.14 3.58 23.30
CA LEU A 259 16.84 4.79 24.08
C LEU A 259 16.53 4.48 25.55
N ASN A 260 16.31 3.21 25.91
CA ASN A 260 15.92 2.74 27.25
C ASN A 260 14.66 3.45 27.78
N LEU A 261 13.64 3.55 26.94
CA LEU A 261 12.37 4.24 27.23
C LEU A 261 11.17 3.27 27.18
N ASP A 262 10.09 3.67 27.81
CA ASP A 262 8.84 2.91 27.81
C ASP A 262 8.21 2.79 26.42
N SER A 263 7.43 1.74 26.22
CA SER A 263 6.71 1.48 24.98
C SER A 263 5.75 2.61 24.58
N ALA A 264 5.24 3.40 25.54
CA ALA A 264 4.44 4.59 25.26
C ALA A 264 5.18 5.61 24.37
N MET A 265 6.51 5.71 24.50
CA MET A 265 7.34 6.62 23.70
C MET A 265 7.45 6.16 22.23
N THR A 266 7.22 4.88 21.95
CA THR A 266 7.06 4.37 20.58
C THR A 266 5.86 5.03 19.89
N THR A 267 4.72 5.12 20.58
CA THR A 267 3.52 5.78 20.05
C THR A 267 3.76 7.26 19.78
N VAL A 268 4.49 7.94 20.69
CA VAL A 268 4.87 9.35 20.49
C VAL A 268 5.75 9.51 19.26
N MET A 269 6.79 8.69 19.11
CA MET A 269 7.71 8.76 17.97
C MET A 269 7.00 8.48 16.64
N LEU A 270 6.20 7.41 16.56
CA LEU A 270 5.40 7.09 15.38
C LEU A 270 4.36 8.18 15.07
N GLY A 271 3.67 8.67 16.10
CA GLY A 271 2.67 9.72 15.98
C GLY A 271 3.23 11.01 15.39
N VAL A 272 4.40 11.45 15.85
CA VAL A 272 5.06 12.65 15.30
C VAL A 272 5.51 12.44 13.86
N VAL A 273 6.10 11.29 13.53
CA VAL A 273 6.51 10.97 12.15
C VAL A 273 5.32 11.00 11.20
N LEU A 274 4.21 10.38 11.59
CA LEU A 274 2.99 10.37 10.78
C LEU A 274 2.36 11.77 10.66
N PHE A 275 2.37 12.55 11.75
CA PHE A 275 1.89 13.94 11.72
C PHE A 275 2.71 14.79 10.75
N VAL A 276 4.04 14.70 10.80
CA VAL A 276 4.93 15.39 9.86
C VAL A 276 4.73 14.89 8.43
N ALA A 277 4.47 13.59 8.24
CA ALA A 277 4.16 13.06 6.91
C ALA A 277 2.87 13.67 6.35
N VAL A 278 1.82 13.88 7.14
CA VAL A 278 0.60 14.58 6.70
C VAL A 278 0.89 16.00 6.25
N ILE A 279 1.64 16.76 7.05
CA ILE A 279 2.09 18.13 6.67
C ILE A 279 2.94 18.05 5.40
N GLY A 280 3.85 17.11 5.32
CA GLY A 280 4.73 16.88 4.17
C GLY A 280 3.94 16.62 2.89
N ILE A 281 2.85 15.86 2.91
CA ILE A 281 1.98 15.63 1.76
C ILE A 281 1.43 16.97 1.23
N ILE A 282 0.99 17.86 2.11
CA ILE A 282 0.47 19.18 1.72
C ILE A 282 1.57 20.02 1.06
N VAL A 283 2.74 20.07 1.67
CA VAL A 283 3.89 20.83 1.14
C VAL A 283 4.35 20.27 -0.20
N TRP A 284 4.55 18.96 -0.30
CA TRP A 284 4.97 18.31 -1.54
C TRP A 284 3.93 18.45 -2.67
N SER A 285 2.64 18.46 -2.34
CA SER A 285 1.58 18.70 -3.33
C SER A 285 1.65 20.08 -3.97
N ALA A 286 2.20 21.08 -3.26
CA ALA A 286 2.46 22.40 -3.80
C ALA A 286 3.76 22.44 -4.64
N ILE A 287 4.80 21.75 -4.17
CA ILE A 287 6.12 21.69 -4.83
C ILE A 287 6.04 20.95 -6.19
N ILE A 288 5.25 19.89 -6.28
CA ILE A 288 5.06 19.07 -7.49
C ILE A 288 4.56 19.87 -8.69
N LYS A 289 3.90 21.01 -8.45
CA LYS A 289 3.46 21.92 -9.52
C LYS A 289 4.62 22.62 -10.23
N LYS A 290 5.79 22.71 -9.59
CA LYS A 290 6.96 23.43 -10.10
C LYS A 290 8.08 22.50 -10.57
N PHE A 291 8.10 21.26 -10.08
CA PHE A 291 9.17 20.31 -10.35
C PHE A 291 8.60 19.00 -10.92
N GLU A 292 9.38 18.32 -11.73
CA GLU A 292 9.01 17.00 -12.25
C GLU A 292 8.83 15.98 -11.11
N VAL A 293 7.75 15.20 -11.19
CA VAL A 293 7.39 14.17 -10.20
C VAL A 293 8.54 13.22 -9.91
N ILE A 294 9.30 12.84 -10.95
CA ILE A 294 10.43 11.89 -10.81
C ILE A 294 11.56 12.47 -9.95
N ASN A 295 11.82 13.77 -10.02
CA ASN A 295 12.87 14.41 -9.24
C ASN A 295 12.48 14.51 -7.75
N ILE A 296 11.19 14.75 -7.48
CA ILE A 296 10.65 14.74 -6.10
C ILE A 296 10.71 13.33 -5.52
N TRP A 297 10.38 12.32 -6.31
CA TRP A 297 10.48 10.91 -5.92
C TRP A 297 11.90 10.52 -5.52
N ARG A 298 12.89 10.88 -6.34
CA ARG A 298 14.32 10.66 -6.05
C ARG A 298 14.76 11.40 -4.80
N LEU A 299 14.36 12.65 -4.66
CA LEU A 299 14.68 13.46 -3.50
C LEU A 299 14.12 12.85 -2.20
N GLY A 300 12.91 12.29 -2.25
CA GLY A 300 12.33 11.57 -1.11
C GLY A 300 13.18 10.39 -0.64
N PHE A 301 13.65 9.57 -1.57
CA PHE A 301 14.53 8.45 -1.26
C PHE A 301 15.87 8.92 -0.64
N ILE A 302 16.44 10.01 -1.18
CA ILE A 302 17.68 10.59 -0.66
C ILE A 302 17.49 11.15 0.76
N ILE A 303 16.39 11.90 0.99
CA ILE A 303 16.08 12.44 2.33
C ILE A 303 15.97 11.31 3.36
N MET A 304 15.27 10.22 3.00
CA MET A 304 15.14 9.06 3.88
C MET A 304 16.52 8.40 4.11
N ALA A 305 17.29 8.12 3.06
CA ALA A 305 18.60 7.50 3.18
C ALA A 305 19.54 8.33 4.06
N VAL A 306 19.67 9.63 3.80
CA VAL A 306 20.52 10.54 4.58
C VAL A 306 20.05 10.64 6.04
N GLY A 307 18.72 10.62 6.28
CA GLY A 307 18.15 10.69 7.63
C GLY A 307 18.51 9.52 8.55
N PHE A 308 18.81 8.32 8.01
CA PHE A 308 19.23 7.19 8.83
C PHE A 308 20.62 7.38 9.45
N ILE A 309 21.51 8.15 8.82
CA ILE A 309 22.87 8.38 9.33
C ILE A 309 22.85 9.08 10.69
N PRO A 310 22.25 10.29 10.84
CA PRO A 310 22.19 10.93 12.14
C PRO A 310 21.30 10.18 13.15
N LEU A 311 20.28 9.42 12.69
CA LEU A 311 19.44 8.61 13.56
C LEU A 311 20.23 7.51 14.28
N TYR A 312 21.24 6.94 13.64
CA TYR A 312 22.14 5.95 14.25
C TYR A 312 22.90 6.52 15.46
N PHE A 313 23.23 7.81 15.44
CA PHE A 313 23.97 8.51 16.50
C PHE A 313 23.06 9.20 17.52
N ALA A 314 21.74 9.19 17.34
CA ALA A 314 20.80 9.79 18.28
C ALA A 314 20.88 9.09 19.65
N LYS A 315 21.02 9.88 20.73
CA LYS A 315 21.19 9.38 22.09
C LYS A 315 19.96 9.60 22.98
N ASN A 316 19.02 10.43 22.55
CA ASN A 316 17.81 10.75 23.32
C ASN A 316 16.61 10.90 22.41
N LEU A 317 15.41 10.83 23.01
CA LEU A 317 14.15 10.88 22.29
C LEU A 317 13.94 12.17 21.48
N PRO A 318 14.21 13.39 21.99
CA PRO A 318 14.01 14.61 21.21
C PRO A 318 14.84 14.65 19.93
N THR A 319 16.13 14.24 19.99
CA THR A 319 16.97 14.19 18.79
C THR A 319 16.49 13.12 17.81
N ALA A 320 16.10 11.95 18.31
CA ALA A 320 15.55 10.88 17.47
C ALA A 320 14.25 11.33 16.78
N ILE A 321 13.34 12.00 17.49
CA ILE A 321 12.09 12.55 16.94
C ILE A 321 12.39 13.63 15.89
N ALA A 322 13.30 14.55 16.14
CA ALA A 322 13.65 15.61 15.19
C ALA A 322 14.16 15.02 13.86
N ILE A 323 15.07 14.03 13.94
CA ILE A 323 15.61 13.36 12.76
C ILE A 323 14.52 12.52 12.05
N ALA A 324 13.74 11.75 12.82
CA ALA A 324 12.64 10.96 12.28
C ALA A 324 11.55 11.83 11.63
N SER A 325 11.36 13.07 12.09
CA SER A 325 10.46 14.04 11.46
C SER A 325 10.93 14.44 10.06
N VAL A 326 12.24 14.65 9.86
CA VAL A 326 12.82 14.90 8.52
C VAL A 326 12.60 13.69 7.61
N MET A 327 12.75 12.48 8.15
CA MET A 327 12.45 11.24 7.41
C MET A 327 10.96 11.11 7.09
N GLY A 328 10.07 11.51 8.00
CA GLY A 328 8.61 11.59 7.76
C GLY A 328 8.27 12.51 6.58
N PHE A 329 8.98 13.62 6.42
CA PHE A 329 8.87 14.48 5.26
C PHE A 329 9.34 13.78 3.96
N GLY A 330 10.40 12.97 4.02
CA GLY A 330 10.83 12.10 2.91
C GLY A 330 9.78 11.03 2.56
N ILE A 331 9.19 10.37 3.56
CA ILE A 331 8.08 9.41 3.38
C ILE A 331 6.94 10.07 2.63
N ALA A 332 6.55 11.29 3.02
CA ALA A 332 5.47 12.04 2.39
C ALA A 332 5.70 12.27 0.89
N SER A 333 6.94 12.58 0.47
CA SER A 333 7.27 12.74 -0.94
C SER A 333 7.10 11.43 -1.72
N CYS A 334 7.52 10.30 -1.14
CA CYS A 334 7.36 8.98 -1.75
C CYS A 334 5.89 8.60 -1.88
N LEU A 335 5.09 8.82 -0.83
CA LEU A 335 3.65 8.54 -0.83
C LEU A 335 2.91 9.29 -1.95
N ILE A 336 3.24 10.57 -2.18
CA ILE A 336 2.55 11.37 -3.20
C ILE A 336 3.04 11.07 -4.62
N THR A 337 4.29 10.64 -4.80
CA THR A 337 4.90 10.47 -6.11
C THR A 337 4.82 9.05 -6.65
N MET A 338 4.81 8.04 -5.79
CA MET A 338 4.88 6.62 -6.18
C MET A 338 3.79 6.23 -7.16
N ASP A 339 2.53 6.54 -6.82
CA ASP A 339 1.38 6.23 -7.70
C ASP A 339 1.40 7.06 -8.99
N CYS A 340 1.94 8.30 -8.94
CA CYS A 340 2.09 9.14 -10.12
C CYS A 340 3.12 8.56 -11.10
N ILE A 341 4.25 8.05 -10.58
CA ILE A 341 5.26 7.37 -11.39
C ILE A 341 4.70 6.06 -11.95
N GLY A 342 3.97 5.29 -11.13
CA GLY A 342 3.27 4.08 -11.59
C GLY A 342 2.32 4.38 -12.75
N ALA A 343 1.55 5.47 -12.66
CA ALA A 343 0.68 5.90 -13.74
C ALA A 343 1.44 6.26 -15.03
N LYS A 344 2.62 6.90 -14.92
CA LYS A 344 3.48 7.16 -16.09
C LYS A 344 4.02 5.89 -16.74
N ILE A 345 4.32 4.85 -15.96
CA ILE A 345 4.72 3.53 -16.50
C ILE A 345 3.57 2.92 -17.31
N VAL A 346 2.34 3.03 -16.82
CA VAL A 346 1.14 2.56 -17.53
C VAL A 346 0.96 3.31 -18.85
N ASP A 347 1.13 4.64 -18.86
CA ASP A 347 1.00 5.45 -20.07
C ASP A 347 2.12 5.16 -21.09
N ASP A 348 3.36 4.98 -20.63
CA ASP A 348 4.50 4.59 -21.49
C ASP A 348 4.28 3.19 -22.12
N ASP A 349 3.73 2.25 -21.35
CA ASP A 349 3.37 0.92 -21.84
C ASP A 349 2.24 0.97 -22.89
N TYR A 350 1.21 1.78 -22.64
CA TYR A 350 0.11 2.01 -23.58
C TYR A 350 0.60 2.66 -24.88
N ALA A 351 1.47 3.67 -24.78
CA ALA A 351 2.03 4.33 -25.94
C ALA A 351 2.83 3.38 -26.87
N ARG A 352 3.48 2.36 -26.29
CA ARG A 352 4.28 1.38 -27.05
C ARG A 352 3.44 0.26 -27.66
N HIS A 353 2.39 -0.19 -26.97
CA HIS A 353 1.69 -1.43 -27.33
C HIS A 353 0.24 -1.21 -27.76
N GLY A 354 -0.32 -0.01 -27.58
CA GLY A 354 -1.72 0.28 -27.90
C GLY A 354 -2.76 -0.42 -27.01
N ILE A 355 -2.31 -1.19 -26.02
CA ILE A 355 -3.17 -2.01 -25.15
C ILE A 355 -3.10 -1.49 -23.72
N ARG A 356 -4.26 -1.22 -23.12
CA ARG A 356 -4.36 -0.81 -21.74
C ARG A 356 -4.42 -2.00 -20.79
N ARG A 357 -3.42 -2.11 -19.89
CA ARG A 357 -3.26 -3.23 -18.94
C ARG A 357 -2.83 -2.76 -17.55
N GLU A 358 -3.47 -1.68 -17.09
CA GLU A 358 -3.21 -1.05 -15.78
C GLU A 358 -3.38 -2.04 -14.63
N GLY A 359 -4.40 -2.90 -14.70
CA GLY A 359 -4.68 -3.89 -13.67
C GLY A 359 -3.54 -4.89 -13.53
N ILE A 360 -3.01 -5.41 -14.64
CA ILE A 360 -1.89 -6.36 -14.64
C ILE A 360 -0.62 -5.67 -14.08
N ILE A 361 -0.31 -4.45 -14.54
CA ILE A 361 0.86 -3.69 -14.09
C ILE A 361 0.79 -3.44 -12.59
N ASN A 362 -0.32 -2.91 -12.08
CA ASN A 362 -0.49 -2.62 -10.67
C ASN A 362 -0.42 -3.88 -9.79
N SER A 363 -1.00 -4.98 -10.26
CA SER A 363 -0.95 -6.27 -9.56
C SER A 363 0.46 -6.82 -9.45
N LEU A 364 1.25 -6.77 -10.54
CA LEU A 364 2.64 -7.23 -10.55
C LEU A 364 3.53 -6.35 -9.67
N VAL A 365 3.35 -5.02 -9.69
CA VAL A 365 4.03 -4.11 -8.76
C VAL A 365 3.67 -4.45 -7.33
N GLY A 366 2.41 -4.77 -7.05
CA GLY A 366 1.96 -5.26 -5.75
C GLY A 366 2.70 -6.52 -5.29
N VAL A 367 2.88 -7.50 -6.19
CA VAL A 367 3.68 -8.70 -5.91
C VAL A 367 5.15 -8.34 -5.61
N MET A 368 5.76 -7.45 -6.40
CA MET A 368 7.13 -7.00 -6.14
C MET A 368 7.27 -6.32 -4.78
N ASN A 369 6.31 -5.49 -4.40
CA ASN A 369 6.31 -4.83 -3.08
C ASN A 369 6.23 -5.83 -1.92
N ARG A 370 5.69 -7.04 -2.12
CA ARG A 370 5.66 -8.11 -1.09
C ARG A 370 7.02 -8.74 -0.82
N LEU A 371 8.02 -8.53 -1.69
CA LEU A 371 9.41 -8.91 -1.43
C LEU A 371 9.97 -8.20 -0.18
N ASN A 372 9.29 -7.15 0.32
CA ASN A 372 9.62 -6.50 1.58
C ASN A 372 9.70 -7.49 2.76
N GLY A 373 8.81 -8.50 2.77
CA GLY A 373 8.79 -9.54 3.80
C GLY A 373 10.08 -10.36 3.84
N LEU A 374 10.62 -10.71 2.67
CA LEU A 374 11.89 -11.43 2.58
C LEU A 374 13.05 -10.58 3.12
N PHE A 375 13.11 -9.30 2.71
CA PHE A 375 14.16 -8.39 3.16
C PHE A 375 14.07 -8.13 4.68
N THR A 376 12.86 -7.96 5.19
CA THR A 376 12.60 -7.77 6.63
C THR A 376 13.01 -9.01 7.42
N SER A 377 12.61 -10.20 6.97
CA SER A 377 12.97 -11.46 7.63
C SER A 377 14.48 -11.68 7.63
N LEU A 378 15.16 -11.37 6.52
CA LEU A 378 16.62 -11.45 6.44
C LEU A 378 17.29 -10.47 7.41
N ALA A 379 16.78 -9.24 7.53
CA ALA A 379 17.31 -8.25 8.45
C ALA A 379 17.22 -8.71 9.91
N PHE A 380 16.05 -9.24 10.31
CA PHE A 380 15.89 -9.82 11.66
C PHE A 380 16.76 -11.04 11.88
N TYR A 381 16.88 -11.93 10.90
CA TYR A 381 17.77 -13.08 10.97
C TYR A 381 19.24 -12.67 11.18
N VAL A 382 19.74 -11.71 10.40
CA VAL A 382 21.11 -11.20 10.54
C VAL A 382 21.29 -10.50 11.88
N ALA A 383 20.32 -9.72 12.37
CA ALA A 383 20.38 -9.10 13.68
C ALA A 383 20.41 -10.16 14.81
N SER A 384 19.63 -11.24 14.68
CA SER A 384 19.68 -12.37 15.64
C SER A 384 21.02 -13.09 15.58
N ALA A 385 21.51 -13.44 14.40
CA ALA A 385 22.75 -14.19 14.24
C ALA A 385 24.00 -13.40 14.66
N ALA A 386 24.05 -12.09 14.36
CA ALA A 386 25.22 -11.27 14.64
C ALA A 386 25.30 -10.73 16.08
N PHE A 387 24.14 -10.48 16.71
CA PHE A 387 24.06 -9.83 18.04
C PHE A 387 23.37 -10.71 19.09
N GLY A 388 22.99 -11.95 18.75
CA GLY A 388 22.24 -12.83 19.62
C GLY A 388 20.86 -12.26 19.98
N PHE A 389 20.26 -11.43 19.12
CA PHE A 389 19.03 -10.73 19.42
C PHE A 389 17.84 -11.69 19.41
N VAL A 390 17.14 -11.75 20.54
CA VAL A 390 15.88 -12.49 20.72
C VAL A 390 14.84 -11.50 21.25
N SER A 391 13.64 -11.48 20.68
CA SER A 391 12.57 -10.63 21.19
C SER A 391 11.99 -11.22 22.46
N GLY A 392 11.83 -10.45 23.51
CA GLY A 392 11.25 -10.88 24.78
C GLY A 392 11.99 -10.37 26.01
N ASP A 393 11.93 -11.14 27.11
CA ASP A 393 12.51 -10.75 28.40
C ASP A 393 14.04 -10.94 28.46
N GLU A 394 14.58 -11.81 27.60
CA GLU A 394 16.02 -12.03 27.46
C GLU A 394 16.50 -11.63 26.05
N PRO A 395 16.71 -10.32 25.81
CA PRO A 395 16.93 -9.80 24.46
C PRO A 395 18.33 -10.10 23.87
N GLY A 396 19.18 -10.88 24.55
CA GLY A 396 20.52 -11.25 24.11
C GLY A 396 21.60 -10.28 24.58
N ASN A 397 22.86 -10.49 24.10
CA ASN A 397 24.03 -9.79 24.62
C ASN A 397 24.14 -8.32 24.23
N ASN A 398 23.56 -7.91 23.10
CA ASN A 398 23.69 -6.55 22.59
C ASN A 398 22.43 -6.02 21.87
N PRO A 399 21.28 -5.96 22.60
CA PRO A 399 19.99 -5.66 21.99
C PRO A 399 19.91 -4.22 21.43
N GLY A 400 20.62 -3.27 22.06
CA GLY A 400 20.66 -1.89 21.59
C GLY A 400 21.35 -1.75 20.22
N MET A 401 22.42 -2.50 19.97
CA MET A 401 23.09 -2.52 18.67
C MET A 401 22.23 -3.21 17.62
N ALA A 402 21.60 -4.33 17.96
CA ALA A 402 20.66 -5.02 17.07
C ALA A 402 19.50 -4.10 16.65
N ALA A 403 18.92 -3.38 17.60
CA ALA A 403 17.86 -2.41 17.33
C ALA A 403 18.31 -1.26 16.42
N LYS A 404 19.55 -0.75 16.60
CA LYS A 404 20.15 0.25 15.70
C LYS A 404 20.36 -0.30 14.28
N MET A 405 20.85 -1.53 14.16
CA MET A 405 21.00 -2.17 12.85
C MET A 405 19.67 -2.32 12.14
N LEU A 406 18.64 -2.80 12.87
CA LEU A 406 17.30 -2.99 12.31
C LEU A 406 16.64 -1.68 11.89
N LEU A 407 16.78 -0.60 12.67
CA LEU A 407 16.11 0.67 12.36
C LEU A 407 16.93 1.56 11.42
N CYS A 408 18.26 1.55 11.51
CA CYS A 408 19.09 2.52 10.81
C CYS A 408 19.84 1.91 9.62
N VAL A 409 20.53 0.77 9.81
CA VAL A 409 21.46 0.26 8.79
C VAL A 409 20.74 -0.48 7.66
N PHE A 410 19.88 -1.44 7.97
CA PHE A 410 19.16 -2.18 6.92
C PHE A 410 18.21 -1.29 6.11
N PRO A 411 17.40 -0.39 6.71
CA PRO A 411 16.59 0.54 5.94
C PRO A 411 17.44 1.53 5.13
N PHE A 412 18.61 1.97 5.65
CA PHE A 412 19.55 2.79 4.90
C PHE A 412 20.00 2.10 3.61
N ILE A 413 20.46 0.83 3.71
CA ILE A 413 20.84 0.03 2.54
C ILE A 413 19.69 -0.07 1.54
N ALA A 414 18.49 -0.38 2.01
CA ALA A 414 17.31 -0.47 1.15
C ALA A 414 17.02 0.87 0.45
N MET A 415 17.11 2.00 1.17
CA MET A 415 16.85 3.32 0.57
C MET A 415 17.94 3.76 -0.39
N VAL A 416 19.20 3.39 -0.15
CA VAL A 416 20.29 3.61 -1.11
C VAL A 416 20.03 2.81 -2.39
N CYS A 417 19.65 1.53 -2.28
CA CYS A 417 19.28 0.72 -3.44
C CYS A 417 18.08 1.34 -4.19
N ALA A 418 17.02 1.75 -3.49
CA ALA A 418 15.86 2.42 -4.09
C ALA A 418 16.30 3.71 -4.83
N SER A 419 17.17 4.51 -4.22
CA SER A 419 17.72 5.73 -4.83
C SER A 419 18.47 5.39 -6.12
N ILE A 420 19.39 4.43 -6.08
CA ILE A 420 20.18 4.01 -7.26
C ILE A 420 19.25 3.58 -8.39
N PHE A 421 18.30 2.67 -8.13
CA PHE A 421 17.33 2.26 -9.15
C PHE A 421 16.54 3.43 -9.70
N SER A 422 16.13 4.38 -8.88
CA SER A 422 15.34 5.54 -9.32
C SER A 422 16.07 6.41 -10.35
N PHE A 423 17.40 6.50 -10.30
CA PHE A 423 18.19 7.28 -11.25
C PHE A 423 18.27 6.63 -12.63
N PHE A 424 18.08 5.31 -12.72
CA PHE A 424 18.00 4.62 -14.02
C PHE A 424 16.65 4.81 -14.70
N LEU A 425 15.61 5.24 -13.97
CA LEU A 425 14.30 5.49 -14.57
C LEU A 425 14.32 6.85 -15.31
N LYS A 426 14.13 6.81 -16.62
CA LYS A 426 14.05 8.00 -17.47
C LYS A 426 12.77 7.93 -18.29
N PHE A 427 12.06 9.07 -18.37
CA PHE A 427 10.94 9.27 -19.30
C PHE A 427 11.39 10.27 -20.37
N ASN A 428 11.08 9.98 -21.64
CA ASN A 428 11.36 10.94 -22.72
C ASN A 428 10.49 12.18 -22.53
N LYS A 429 11.08 13.35 -22.69
CA LYS A 429 10.41 14.66 -22.50
C LYS A 429 9.44 14.98 -23.63
N ASP A 430 9.65 14.39 -24.83
CA ASP A 430 8.88 14.68 -26.02
C ASP A 430 8.19 13.40 -26.54
N GLY A 431 6.95 13.57 -27.02
CA GLY A 431 6.11 12.53 -27.58
C GLY A 431 6.58 11.98 -28.94
N ASN A 432 7.89 11.88 -29.19
CA ASN A 432 8.44 11.25 -30.38
C ASN A 432 8.64 9.74 -30.14
N ALA A 433 7.56 9.01 -30.35
CA ALA A 433 7.57 7.54 -30.37
C ALA A 433 8.27 6.96 -31.63
N ASN A 434 8.94 7.77 -32.46
CA ASN A 434 9.39 7.36 -33.80
C ASN A 434 10.89 7.08 -33.97
N GLU A 435 11.71 7.04 -32.91
CA GLU A 435 13.17 6.86 -33.11
C GLU A 435 13.77 5.54 -32.61
N GLN A 436 12.99 4.53 -32.27
CA GLN A 436 13.57 3.21 -31.89
C GLN A 436 13.00 2.01 -32.66
N VAL A 437 12.59 2.18 -33.92
CA VAL A 437 12.25 1.05 -34.82
C VAL A 437 13.34 0.80 -35.86
N SER A 438 14.49 1.45 -35.79
CA SER A 438 15.57 1.29 -36.81
C SER A 438 16.85 0.65 -36.33
N ASP A 439 16.87 -0.13 -35.27
CA ASP A 439 18.03 -1.00 -34.96
C ASP A 439 17.55 -2.30 -34.30
N ASN A 440 17.10 -3.24 -35.17
CA ASN A 440 17.32 -4.69 -35.10
C ASN A 440 16.80 -5.35 -36.38
#